data_55c6a19787205c2ecb0279aae626e919
#
_entry.id   55c6a19787205c2ecb0279aae626e919
#
_cell.length_a   1.000
_cell.length_b   1.000
_cell.length_c   1.000
_cell.angle_alpha   90.00
_cell.angle_beta   90.00
_cell.angle_gamma   90.00
#
_symmetry.space_group_name_H-M   'P 1'
#
loop_
_entity.id
_entity.type
_entity.pdbx_description
1 polymer ?
#
loop_
_entity_poly.entity_id
_entity_poly.type
_entity_poly.pdbx_seq_one_letter_code
_entity_poly.pdbx_strand_id
1 'polypeptide(L)'
;MQIEVKGRNCPVTPEIRQRVERRFEKVAKQVSDLARLEVELCEERNPANPDAQVAEATLELKGTTLRAREATRDMEHSINLVADELARQVKRHRDKRRARRDARAPLGVQPGL
;
A
#
# COMPACT_ATOMS: atom_id res chain seq x y z
N MET A 1 -4.86 8.25 7.71
CA MET A 1 -5.16 7.49 6.47
C MET A 1 -6.57 6.95 6.53
N GLN A 2 -7.33 7.15 5.48
CA GLN A 2 -8.65 6.56 5.33
C GLN A 2 -8.51 5.28 4.52
N ILE A 3 -9.16 4.20 4.98
CA ILE A 3 -9.10 2.90 4.32
C ILE A 3 -10.48 2.52 3.80
N GLU A 4 -10.56 2.16 2.53
CA GLU A 4 -11.75 1.60 1.90
C GLU A 4 -11.42 0.20 1.41
N VAL A 5 -12.27 -0.78 1.75
CA VAL A 5 -12.10 -2.17 1.32
C VAL A 5 -13.27 -2.55 0.42
N LYS A 6 -12.95 -3.00 -0.78
CA LYS A 6 -13.93 -3.44 -1.77
C LYS A 6 -13.72 -4.89 -2.14
N GLY A 7 -14.81 -5.59 -2.42
CA GLY A 7 -14.77 -6.96 -2.92
C GLY A 7 -15.28 -7.02 -4.36
N ARG A 8 -14.60 -7.83 -5.17
CA ARG A 8 -14.99 -8.12 -6.54
C ARG A 8 -15.01 -9.63 -6.71
N ASN A 9 -16.20 -10.21 -6.83
CA ASN A 9 -16.40 -11.66 -6.79
C ASN A 9 -15.88 -12.29 -5.49
N CYS A 10 -15.78 -11.50 -4.43
CA CYS A 10 -15.26 -11.92 -3.15
C CYS A 10 -16.00 -11.13 -2.07
N PRO A 11 -16.72 -11.78 -1.16
CA PRO A 11 -17.42 -11.06 -0.10
C PRO A 11 -16.42 -10.47 0.88
N VAL A 12 -16.63 -9.21 1.23
CA VAL A 12 -15.85 -8.53 2.26
C VAL A 12 -16.58 -8.69 3.59
N THR A 13 -16.14 -9.67 4.36
CA THR A 13 -16.69 -9.90 5.69
C THR A 13 -16.09 -8.91 6.69
N PRO A 14 -16.73 -8.68 7.86
CA PRO A 14 -16.11 -7.87 8.90
C PRO A 14 -14.74 -8.38 9.33
N GLU A 15 -14.54 -9.69 9.33
CA GLU A 15 -13.25 -10.30 9.68
C GLU A 15 -12.16 -9.93 8.68
N ILE A 16 -12.48 -9.99 7.39
CA ILE A 16 -11.54 -9.61 6.34
C ILE A 16 -11.22 -8.13 6.44
N ARG A 17 -12.24 -7.30 6.68
CA ARG A 17 -12.03 -5.85 6.83
C ARG A 17 -11.09 -5.54 8.00
N GLN A 18 -11.29 -6.17 9.14
CA GLN A 18 -10.42 -6.00 10.30
C GLN A 18 -9.00 -6.44 10.01
N ARG A 19 -8.85 -7.54 9.28
CA ARG A 19 -7.53 -8.03 8.88
C ARG A 19 -6.80 -7.05 8.00
N VAL A 20 -7.49 -6.48 7.01
CA VAL A 20 -6.92 -5.46 6.13
C VAL A 20 -6.49 -4.25 6.97
N GLU A 21 -7.36 -3.74 7.83
CA GLU A 21 -7.04 -2.58 8.67
C GLU A 21 -5.80 -2.85 9.53
N ARG A 22 -5.73 -4.03 10.11
CA ARG A 22 -4.60 -4.41 10.97
C ARG A 22 -3.30 -4.52 10.19
N ARG A 23 -3.33 -5.14 9.02
CA ARG A 23 -2.14 -5.32 8.21
C ARG A 23 -1.60 -4.03 7.62
N PHE A 24 -2.47 -3.07 7.36
CA PHE A 24 -2.06 -1.78 6.81
C PHE A 24 -1.77 -0.72 7.88
N GLU A 25 -1.82 -1.04 9.16
CA GLU A 25 -1.45 -0.11 10.24
C GLU A 25 -0.03 0.43 10.06
N LYS A 26 0.90 -0.41 9.66
CA LYS A 26 2.29 -0.01 9.43
C LYS A 26 2.42 1.02 8.30
N VAL A 27 1.53 0.97 7.32
CA VAL A 27 1.47 1.97 6.27
C VAL A 27 0.86 3.25 6.82
N ALA A 28 -0.23 3.14 7.58
CA ALA A 28 -0.92 4.28 8.17
C ALA A 28 0.00 5.13 9.04
N LYS A 29 0.92 4.49 9.76
CA LYS A 29 1.87 5.19 10.63
C LYS A 29 2.91 6.01 9.88
N GLN A 30 3.08 5.76 8.60
CA GLN A 30 4.11 6.41 7.79
C GLN A 30 3.57 7.49 6.87
N VAL A 31 2.25 7.69 6.82
CA VAL A 31 1.61 8.61 5.90
C VAL A 31 0.70 9.59 6.65
N SER A 32 0.33 10.65 5.96
CA SER A 32 -0.58 11.67 6.49
C SER A 32 -1.98 11.11 6.75
N ASP A 33 -2.72 11.73 7.69
CA ASP A 33 -4.13 11.42 7.90
C ASP A 33 -4.99 11.71 6.68
N LEU A 34 -4.50 12.53 5.75
CA LEU A 34 -5.20 12.85 4.51
C LEU A 34 -4.99 11.82 3.42
N ALA A 35 -4.09 10.87 3.61
CA ALA A 35 -3.86 9.80 2.63
C ALA A 35 -5.08 8.89 2.54
N ARG A 36 -5.32 8.35 1.34
CA ARG A 36 -6.43 7.43 1.08
C ARG A 36 -5.90 6.12 0.56
N LEU A 37 -6.34 5.04 1.20
CA LEU A 37 -6.02 3.68 0.77
C LEU A 37 -7.28 2.98 0.31
N GLU A 38 -7.25 2.46 -0.90
CA GLU A 38 -8.29 1.57 -1.41
C GLU A 38 -7.70 0.18 -1.58
N VAL A 39 -8.30 -0.81 -0.94
CA VAL A 39 -7.92 -2.20 -1.07
C VAL A 39 -9.04 -2.94 -1.78
N GLU A 40 -8.75 -3.51 -2.93
CA GLU A 40 -9.69 -4.34 -3.68
C GLU A 40 -9.28 -5.80 -3.57
N LEU A 41 -10.21 -6.63 -3.13
CA LEU A 41 -10.04 -8.07 -3.01
C LEU A 41 -10.85 -8.73 -4.11
N CYS A 42 -10.22 -9.58 -4.89
CA CYS A 42 -10.84 -10.20 -6.04
C CYS A 42 -10.53 -11.69 -6.09
N GLU A 43 -11.54 -12.49 -6.40
CA GLU A 43 -11.32 -13.89 -6.72
C GLU A 43 -11.41 -14.04 -8.23
N GLU A 44 -10.27 -14.33 -8.86
CA GLU A 44 -10.21 -14.59 -10.28
C GLU A 44 -10.52 -16.04 -10.57
N ARG A 45 -11.58 -16.30 -11.33
CA ARG A 45 -11.98 -17.65 -11.67
C ARG A 45 -11.33 -18.09 -12.98
N ASN A 46 -10.09 -18.50 -12.91
CA ASN A 46 -9.38 -19.08 -14.03
C ASN A 46 -8.90 -20.48 -13.62
N PRO A 47 -9.51 -21.56 -14.17
CA PRO A 47 -9.13 -22.93 -13.78
C PRO A 47 -7.66 -23.24 -14.05
N ALA A 48 -7.02 -22.54 -14.97
CA ALA A 48 -5.62 -22.75 -15.30
C ALA A 48 -4.66 -22.06 -14.32
N ASN A 49 -5.18 -21.17 -13.46
CA ASN A 49 -4.36 -20.42 -12.52
C ASN A 49 -4.79 -20.68 -11.09
N PRO A 50 -3.98 -21.40 -10.27
CA PRO A 50 -4.33 -21.66 -8.89
C PRO A 50 -4.21 -20.42 -8.00
N ASP A 51 -3.48 -19.37 -8.41
CA ASP A 51 -3.30 -18.15 -7.63
C ASP A 51 -4.47 -17.19 -7.93
N ALA A 52 -5.65 -17.58 -7.48
CA ALA A 52 -6.90 -16.91 -7.81
C ALA A 52 -7.30 -15.83 -6.81
N GLN A 53 -6.65 -15.73 -5.66
CA GLN A 53 -6.98 -14.77 -4.62
C GLN A 53 -6.09 -13.54 -4.76
N VAL A 54 -6.69 -12.46 -5.27
CA VAL A 54 -5.95 -11.24 -5.62
C VAL A 54 -6.26 -10.13 -4.64
N ALA A 55 -5.22 -9.49 -4.11
CA ALA A 55 -5.33 -8.28 -3.33
C ALA A 55 -4.60 -7.15 -4.06
N GLU A 56 -5.28 -6.04 -4.26
CA GLU A 56 -4.71 -4.86 -4.90
C GLU A 56 -4.92 -3.66 -3.98
N ALA A 57 -3.86 -2.91 -3.74
CA ALA A 57 -3.90 -1.72 -2.91
C ALA A 57 -3.48 -0.51 -3.72
N THR A 58 -4.26 0.57 -3.63
CA THR A 58 -3.97 1.86 -4.23
C THR A 58 -3.92 2.90 -3.12
N LEU A 59 -2.77 3.51 -2.95
CA LEU A 59 -2.55 4.54 -1.92
C LEU A 59 -2.36 5.88 -2.59
N GLU A 60 -3.27 6.80 -2.32
CA GLU A 60 -3.19 8.17 -2.82
C GLU A 60 -2.53 9.06 -1.77
N LEU A 61 -1.37 9.57 -2.11
CA LEU A 61 -0.63 10.56 -1.34
C LEU A 61 -0.70 11.91 -2.06
N LYS A 62 -0.29 12.95 -1.38
CA LYS A 62 -0.21 14.26 -2.02
C LYS A 62 0.83 14.23 -3.14
N GLY A 63 0.35 14.39 -4.37
CA GLY A 63 1.22 14.44 -5.54
C GLY A 63 1.70 13.12 -6.08
N THR A 64 1.28 11.99 -5.51
CA THR A 64 1.66 10.68 -6.04
C THR A 64 0.67 9.60 -5.65
N THR A 65 0.61 8.54 -6.45
CA THR A 65 -0.20 7.36 -6.19
C THR A 65 0.70 6.14 -6.23
N LEU A 66 0.63 5.33 -5.18
CA LEU A 66 1.38 4.08 -5.09
C LEU A 66 0.42 2.90 -5.22
N ARG A 67 0.84 1.86 -5.92
CA ARG A 67 0.03 0.67 -6.15
C ARG A 67 0.83 -0.59 -5.92
N ALA A 68 0.14 -1.60 -5.37
CA ALA A 68 0.70 -2.92 -5.20
C ALA A 68 -0.39 -3.96 -5.47
N ARG A 69 -0.01 -5.08 -6.05
CA ARG A 69 -0.93 -6.17 -6.37
C ARG A 69 -0.23 -7.50 -6.13
N GLU A 70 -0.92 -8.40 -5.45
CA GLU A 70 -0.42 -9.75 -5.18
C GLU A 70 -1.54 -10.77 -5.39
N ALA A 71 -1.19 -11.91 -5.96
CA ALA A 71 -2.10 -13.00 -6.21
C ALA A 71 -1.50 -14.29 -5.64
N THR A 72 -2.28 -14.99 -4.82
CA THR A 72 -1.88 -16.27 -4.23
C THR A 72 -3.09 -17.19 -4.15
N ARG A 73 -2.90 -18.39 -3.60
CA ARG A 73 -3.98 -19.33 -3.37
C ARG A 73 -4.84 -18.97 -2.16
N ASP A 74 -4.34 -18.06 -1.31
CA ASP A 74 -4.98 -17.71 -0.06
C ASP A 74 -5.09 -16.19 0.05
N MET A 75 -6.31 -15.70 0.25
CA MET A 75 -6.56 -14.25 0.33
C MET A 75 -5.80 -13.61 1.49
N GLU A 76 -5.72 -14.27 2.63
CA GLU A 76 -4.98 -13.74 3.77
C GLU A 76 -3.51 -13.54 3.42
N HIS A 77 -2.92 -14.48 2.71
CA HIS A 77 -1.54 -14.38 2.26
C HIS A 77 -1.37 -13.25 1.25
N SER A 78 -2.30 -13.11 0.32
CA SER A 78 -2.29 -12.01 -0.66
C SER A 78 -2.35 -10.65 0.02
N ILE A 79 -3.21 -10.51 1.04
CA ILE A 79 -3.32 -9.27 1.82
C ILE A 79 -1.99 -8.96 2.53
N ASN A 80 -1.38 -9.96 3.15
CA ASN A 80 -0.11 -9.77 3.83
C ASN A 80 0.99 -9.31 2.87
N LEU A 81 1.09 -9.94 1.72
CA LEU A 81 2.10 -9.62 0.72
C LEU A 81 1.90 -8.21 0.14
N VAL A 82 0.65 -7.85 -0.16
CA VAL A 82 0.37 -6.53 -0.73
C VAL A 82 0.65 -5.42 0.29
N ALA A 83 0.35 -5.66 1.57
CA ALA A 83 0.65 -4.71 2.63
C ALA A 83 2.16 -4.52 2.79
N ASP A 84 2.93 -5.60 2.73
CA ASP A 84 4.39 -5.54 2.81
C ASP A 84 4.99 -4.78 1.63
N GLU A 85 4.51 -5.05 0.42
CA GLU A 85 4.99 -4.37 -0.77
C GLU A 85 4.66 -2.88 -0.74
N LEU A 86 3.44 -2.52 -0.34
CA LEU A 86 3.05 -1.13 -0.24
C LEU A 86 3.89 -0.39 0.82
N ALA A 87 4.17 -1.05 1.95
CA ALA A 87 5.02 -0.47 2.98
C ALA A 87 6.44 -0.18 2.45
N ARG A 88 6.99 -1.08 1.63
CA ARG A 88 8.28 -0.85 0.99
C ARG A 88 8.24 0.34 0.03
N GLN A 89 7.17 0.47 -0.76
CA GLN A 89 7.01 1.59 -1.69
C GLN A 89 6.89 2.92 -0.93
N VAL A 90 6.14 2.94 0.16
CA VAL A 90 5.99 4.14 0.99
C VAL A 90 7.33 4.57 1.55
N LYS A 91 8.11 3.62 2.06
CA LYS A 91 9.44 3.90 2.59
C LYS A 91 10.35 4.49 1.51
N ARG A 92 10.38 3.89 0.33
CA ARG A 92 11.18 4.40 -0.80
C ARG A 92 10.76 5.82 -1.20
N HIS A 93 9.45 6.06 -1.26
CA HIS A 93 8.94 7.38 -1.60
C HIS A 93 9.34 8.42 -0.56
N ARG A 94 9.24 8.08 0.72
CA ARG A 94 9.63 8.97 1.81
C ARG A 94 11.13 9.25 1.77
N ASP A 95 11.94 8.24 1.52
CA ASP A 95 13.39 8.38 1.44
C ASP A 95 13.81 9.25 0.25
N LYS A 96 13.15 9.11 -0.89
CA LYS A 96 13.38 9.97 -2.06
C LYS A 96 13.03 11.43 -1.76
N ARG A 97 11.92 11.67 -1.08
CA ARG A 97 11.55 13.04 -0.70
C ARG A 97 12.55 13.66 0.26
N ARG A 98 13.03 12.86 1.20
CA ARG A 98 14.05 13.30 2.16
C ARG A 98 15.35 13.62 1.44
N ALA A 99 15.79 12.76 0.53
CA ALA A 99 17.00 12.96 -0.25
C ALA A 99 16.92 14.25 -1.10
N ARG A 100 15.76 14.51 -1.73
CA ARG A 100 15.57 15.74 -2.49
C ARG A 100 15.65 16.97 -1.61
N ARG A 101 15.05 16.92 -0.43
CA ARG A 101 15.08 18.03 0.52
C ARG A 101 16.49 18.27 1.02
N ASP A 102 17.21 17.22 1.35
CA ASP A 102 18.60 17.31 1.81
C ASP A 102 19.52 17.81 0.70
N ALA A 103 19.28 17.43 -0.54
CA ALA A 103 20.04 17.93 -1.67
C ALA A 103 19.81 19.41 -1.93
N ARG A 104 18.63 19.95 -1.59
CA ARG A 104 18.33 21.36 -1.73
C ARG A 104 18.88 22.20 -0.57
N ALA A 105 18.78 21.67 0.64
CA ALA A 105 19.21 22.39 1.84
C ALA A 105 20.68 22.79 1.79
N PRO A 106 21.60 21.92 1.39
CA PRO A 106 23.02 22.31 1.34
C PRO A 106 23.33 23.47 0.39
N LEU A 107 22.51 23.68 -0.62
CA LEU A 107 22.75 24.77 -1.58
C LEU A 107 22.68 26.15 -0.93
N GLY A 108 21.85 26.29 0.08
CA GLY A 108 21.71 27.55 0.78
C GLY A 108 22.60 27.66 2.00
N VAL A 109 23.25 26.61 2.37
CA VAL A 109 24.02 26.54 3.62
C VAL A 109 25.39 25.94 3.42
N GLN A 110 25.97 26.10 2.29
CA GLN A 110 27.29 25.55 2.05
C GLN A 110 28.32 26.19 2.96
N PRO A 111 28.45 25.68 4.14
CA PRO A 111 29.45 26.18 5.07
C PRO A 111 30.81 25.67 4.67
N GLY A 112 31.78 26.21 5.10
CA GLY A 112 33.10 25.65 4.86
C GLY A 112 33.64 25.92 3.48
N LEU A 113 32.94 26.72 2.84
CA LEU A 113 33.43 27.19 1.57
C LEU A 113 34.05 28.55 1.75
#